data_1a1bfe972a59fd7e5960892e4b86efc3
#
_entry.id   1a1bfe972a59fd7e5960892e4b86efc3
#
_cell.length_a   1.000
_cell.length_b   1.000
_cell.length_c   1.000
_cell.angle_alpha   90.00
_cell.angle_beta   90.00
_cell.angle_gamma   90.00
#
_symmetry.space_group_name_H-M   'P 1'
#
loop_
_entity.id
_entity.type
_entity.pdbx_description
1 polymer ?
#
loop_
_entity_poly.entity_id
_entity_poly.type
_entity_poly.pdbx_seq_one_letter_code
_entity_poly.pdbx_strand_id
1 'polypeptide(L)'
;IPFGKGIVGNVAQTGVAEIIGNTNKDQRYILDDERRLSEITVPIISEGKVIAVIDAEHKNENYFKKEQLNTIENIANLVSLQLKSAINLRERKKTESLNIELLKKLEKSNEELHEYAHIVSHDLKSPLRSLAALTTWIKIDNLSAFDEASLQNFKDIEITLETMENLISDILKYSSLDAVVSEDEVVELDSLIKNLILVLYVPENITINILNKLPNLKGDKTKFQQLFQNLIGNAIKFNNKENGVIDIDVEDYNSFYKFSIKDNGIGIQDRHFDSIFKIFQSLKKDQNSSGIGLSIVKKIVNIYKGEVWLESEIDKGTTFYFTIKK
;
A
#
# COMPACT_ATOMS: atom_id res chain seq x y z
N ILE A 1 -41.52 -25.48 17.60
CA ILE A 1 -41.74 -25.22 19.05
C ILE A 1 -41.08 -23.90 19.40
N PRO A 2 -41.78 -22.93 20.05
CA PRO A 2 -41.15 -21.67 20.44
C PRO A 2 -40.05 -21.89 21.50
N PHE A 3 -39.03 -21.02 21.49
CA PHE A 3 -37.92 -21.02 22.44
C PHE A 3 -38.46 -20.94 23.90
N GLY A 4 -37.99 -21.83 24.77
CA GLY A 4 -38.44 -21.92 26.15
C GLY A 4 -39.81 -22.64 26.35
N LYS A 5 -40.47 -23.12 25.29
CA LYS A 5 -41.70 -23.89 25.38
C LYS A 5 -41.50 -25.36 25.08
N GLY A 6 -42.16 -26.21 25.82
CA GLY A 6 -42.00 -27.66 25.69
C GLY A 6 -40.65 -28.16 26.21
N ILE A 7 -40.39 -29.46 26.06
CA ILE A 7 -39.11 -30.08 26.46
C ILE A 7 -38.02 -29.59 25.53
N VAL A 8 -38.24 -29.64 24.22
CA VAL A 8 -37.30 -29.17 23.18
C VAL A 8 -36.94 -27.70 23.36
N GLY A 9 -37.96 -26.83 23.56
CA GLY A 9 -37.73 -25.40 23.77
C GLY A 9 -37.00 -25.07 25.07
N ASN A 10 -37.19 -25.87 26.11
CA ASN A 10 -36.48 -25.77 27.39
C ASN A 10 -35.01 -26.15 27.21
N VAL A 11 -34.70 -27.26 26.54
CA VAL A 11 -33.33 -27.67 26.22
C VAL A 11 -32.66 -26.63 25.31
N ALA A 12 -33.37 -26.06 24.35
CA ALA A 12 -32.87 -24.97 23.54
C ALA A 12 -32.47 -23.75 24.37
N GLN A 13 -33.20 -23.45 25.43
CA GLN A 13 -32.96 -22.30 26.31
C GLN A 13 -31.84 -22.57 27.32
N THR A 14 -31.85 -23.76 27.94
CA THR A 14 -30.92 -24.10 29.03
C THR A 14 -29.56 -24.61 28.52
N GLY A 15 -29.52 -25.17 27.33
CA GLY A 15 -28.33 -25.86 26.81
C GLY A 15 -28.02 -27.18 27.53
N VAL A 16 -28.96 -27.74 28.27
CA VAL A 16 -28.80 -28.99 29.06
C VAL A 16 -29.64 -30.07 28.44
N ALA A 17 -29.00 -31.21 28.13
CA ALA A 17 -29.66 -32.37 27.57
C ALA A 17 -30.60 -33.01 28.63
N GLU A 18 -31.77 -33.51 28.21
CA GLU A 18 -32.75 -34.14 29.08
C GLU A 18 -33.19 -35.51 28.54
N ILE A 19 -33.45 -36.43 29.46
CA ILE A 19 -34.13 -37.70 29.19
C ILE A 19 -35.45 -37.68 30.00
N ILE A 20 -36.57 -37.77 29.30
CA ILE A 20 -37.90 -37.86 29.91
C ILE A 20 -38.36 -39.32 29.82
N GLY A 21 -38.38 -39.99 30.97
CA GLY A 21 -38.74 -41.41 31.02
C GLY A 21 -40.25 -41.68 30.84
N ASN A 22 -41.09 -40.69 31.22
CA ASN A 22 -42.54 -40.76 30.99
C ASN A 22 -43.08 -39.35 30.67
N THR A 23 -43.39 -39.11 29.44
CA THR A 23 -43.89 -37.81 28.94
C THR A 23 -45.29 -37.47 29.49
N ASN A 24 -46.08 -38.46 29.90
CA ASN A 24 -47.38 -38.20 30.56
C ASN A 24 -47.24 -37.49 31.92
N LYS A 25 -46.07 -37.58 32.53
CA LYS A 25 -45.77 -36.96 33.84
C LYS A 25 -45.06 -35.62 33.72
N ASP A 26 -44.68 -35.25 32.51
CA ASP A 26 -44.01 -33.95 32.26
C ASP A 26 -45.01 -32.95 31.66
N GLN A 27 -45.28 -31.88 32.39
CA GLN A 27 -46.25 -30.85 31.97
C GLN A 27 -45.77 -30.05 30.74
N ARG A 28 -44.49 -30.14 30.40
CA ARG A 28 -43.88 -29.46 29.22
C ARG A 28 -44.09 -30.21 27.92
N TYR A 29 -44.50 -31.52 27.99
CA TYR A 29 -44.67 -32.32 26.78
C TYR A 29 -45.77 -31.75 25.88
N ILE A 30 -45.41 -31.50 24.61
CA ILE A 30 -46.32 -30.98 23.59
C ILE A 30 -46.58 -32.11 22.58
N LEU A 31 -47.85 -32.51 22.47
CA LEU A 31 -48.29 -33.52 21.51
C LEU A 31 -48.36 -32.88 20.11
N ASP A 32 -47.63 -33.45 19.14
CA ASP A 32 -47.65 -32.99 17.73
C ASP A 32 -48.43 -33.93 16.78
N ASP A 33 -48.16 -35.24 16.77
CA ASP A 33 -48.86 -36.22 15.93
C ASP A 33 -49.46 -37.38 16.76
N GLU A 34 -48.63 -38.27 17.28
CA GLU A 34 -48.97 -39.37 18.14
C GLU A 34 -48.28 -39.23 19.50
N ARG A 35 -48.95 -39.72 20.55
CA ARG A 35 -48.36 -39.70 21.89
C ARG A 35 -47.19 -40.69 21.99
N ARG A 36 -46.02 -40.18 22.35
CA ARG A 36 -44.83 -40.96 22.70
C ARG A 36 -44.63 -40.95 24.19
N LEU A 37 -44.15 -42.05 24.77
CA LEU A 37 -44.07 -42.20 26.23
C LEU A 37 -42.68 -41.87 26.81
N SER A 38 -41.69 -41.76 26.01
CA SER A 38 -40.36 -41.25 26.44
C SER A 38 -39.74 -40.39 25.36
N GLU A 39 -38.91 -39.45 25.79
CA GLU A 39 -38.26 -38.46 24.94
C GLU A 39 -36.82 -38.25 25.40
N ILE A 40 -35.90 -38.00 24.46
CA ILE A 40 -34.53 -37.58 24.70
C ILE A 40 -34.24 -36.38 23.84
N THR A 41 -33.79 -35.30 24.45
CA THR A 41 -33.55 -34.04 23.80
C THR A 41 -32.14 -33.57 24.11
N VAL A 42 -31.31 -33.31 23.09
CA VAL A 42 -29.89 -32.96 23.22
C VAL A 42 -29.60 -31.70 22.44
N PRO A 43 -29.01 -30.67 23.07
CA PRO A 43 -28.64 -29.45 22.36
C PRO A 43 -27.41 -29.63 21.51
N ILE A 44 -27.40 -28.99 20.34
CA ILE A 44 -26.19 -28.78 19.52
C ILE A 44 -25.65 -27.39 19.88
N ILE A 45 -24.49 -27.35 20.53
CA ILE A 45 -23.89 -26.10 21.05
C ILE A 45 -22.70 -25.71 20.19
N SER A 46 -22.66 -24.45 19.77
CA SER A 46 -21.50 -23.85 19.11
C SER A 46 -21.17 -22.54 19.79
N GLU A 47 -19.90 -22.35 20.19
CA GLU A 47 -19.41 -21.12 20.87
C GLU A 47 -20.25 -20.70 22.10
N GLY A 48 -20.70 -21.69 22.86
CA GLY A 48 -21.51 -21.46 24.07
C GLY A 48 -22.97 -21.10 23.80
N LYS A 49 -23.44 -21.15 22.56
CA LYS A 49 -24.82 -20.92 22.15
C LYS A 49 -25.47 -22.19 21.61
N VAL A 50 -26.70 -22.47 21.98
CA VAL A 50 -27.48 -23.55 21.34
C VAL A 50 -27.89 -23.08 19.96
N ILE A 51 -27.46 -23.83 18.91
CA ILE A 51 -27.75 -23.54 17.52
C ILE A 51 -28.83 -24.45 16.91
N ALA A 52 -29.01 -25.61 17.51
CA ALA A 52 -30.06 -26.57 17.17
C ALA A 52 -30.29 -27.54 18.35
N VAL A 53 -31.31 -28.37 18.23
CA VAL A 53 -31.60 -29.42 19.19
C VAL A 53 -31.90 -30.71 18.43
N ILE A 54 -31.34 -31.81 18.89
CA ILE A 54 -31.71 -33.16 18.45
C ILE A 54 -32.77 -33.68 19.39
N ASP A 55 -33.91 -34.05 18.84
CA ASP A 55 -35.04 -34.61 19.58
C ASP A 55 -35.38 -36.00 19.04
N ALA A 56 -35.65 -36.93 19.96
CA ALA A 56 -36.07 -38.28 19.61
C ALA A 56 -37.08 -38.80 20.65
N GLU A 57 -38.15 -39.35 20.13
CA GLU A 57 -39.26 -39.88 20.96
C GLU A 57 -39.45 -41.38 20.75
N HIS A 58 -39.99 -42.07 21.74
CA HIS A 58 -40.30 -43.49 21.67
C HIS A 58 -41.64 -43.84 22.36
N LYS A 59 -42.32 -44.92 21.82
CA LYS A 59 -43.64 -45.39 22.29
C LYS A 59 -43.62 -46.06 23.65
N ASN A 60 -42.46 -46.54 24.14
CA ASN A 60 -42.32 -47.23 25.40
C ASN A 60 -41.80 -46.29 26.48
N GLU A 61 -42.27 -46.39 27.70
CA GLU A 61 -41.74 -45.67 28.86
C GLU A 61 -40.29 -46.12 29.15
N ASN A 62 -39.45 -45.19 29.62
CA ASN A 62 -38.08 -45.44 30.05
C ASN A 62 -37.20 -46.11 28.97
N TYR A 63 -37.51 -45.87 27.69
CA TYR A 63 -36.77 -46.45 26.57
C TYR A 63 -35.35 -45.91 26.49
N PHE A 64 -35.19 -44.59 26.57
CA PHE A 64 -33.89 -43.97 26.52
C PHE A 64 -33.12 -44.14 27.83
N LYS A 65 -31.86 -44.56 27.72
CA LYS A 65 -30.92 -44.74 28.83
C LYS A 65 -29.73 -43.81 28.65
N LYS A 66 -28.85 -43.77 29.66
CA LYS A 66 -27.64 -42.93 29.65
C LYS A 66 -26.69 -43.24 28.47
N GLU A 67 -26.70 -44.46 27.97
CA GLU A 67 -25.90 -44.87 26.81
C GLU A 67 -26.36 -44.19 25.52
N GLN A 68 -27.71 -44.10 25.30
CA GLN A 68 -28.26 -43.39 24.17
C GLN A 68 -27.99 -41.88 24.28
N LEU A 69 -28.10 -41.33 25.51
CA LEU A 69 -27.77 -39.93 25.73
C LEU A 69 -26.33 -39.62 25.35
N ASN A 70 -25.34 -40.37 25.83
CA ASN A 70 -23.96 -40.21 25.50
C ASN A 70 -23.71 -40.32 23.99
N THR A 71 -24.42 -41.24 23.32
CA THR A 71 -24.32 -41.44 21.87
C THR A 71 -24.83 -40.19 21.12
N ILE A 72 -25.99 -39.66 21.49
CA ILE A 72 -26.59 -38.49 20.84
C ILE A 72 -25.78 -37.22 21.16
N GLU A 73 -25.24 -37.07 22.37
CA GLU A 73 -24.34 -35.98 22.73
C GLU A 73 -23.07 -35.99 21.86
N ASN A 74 -22.45 -37.17 21.61
CA ASN A 74 -21.34 -37.31 20.71
C ASN A 74 -21.70 -36.92 19.26
N ILE A 75 -22.89 -37.32 18.81
CA ILE A 75 -23.39 -36.93 17.48
C ILE A 75 -23.64 -35.42 17.46
N ALA A 76 -24.24 -34.83 18.48
CA ALA A 76 -24.47 -33.39 18.58
C ALA A 76 -23.15 -32.59 18.50
N ASN A 77 -22.10 -33.07 19.20
CA ASN A 77 -20.77 -32.46 19.15
C ASN A 77 -20.14 -32.57 17.74
N LEU A 78 -20.24 -33.72 17.08
CA LEU A 78 -19.74 -33.88 15.71
C LEU A 78 -20.48 -32.97 14.72
N VAL A 79 -21.81 -32.89 14.83
CA VAL A 79 -22.64 -32.00 13.99
C VAL A 79 -22.28 -30.55 14.24
N SER A 80 -22.08 -30.16 15.50
CA SER A 80 -21.64 -28.80 15.86
C SER A 80 -20.34 -28.42 15.17
N LEU A 81 -19.33 -29.29 15.21
CA LEU A 81 -18.04 -29.07 14.53
C LEU A 81 -18.20 -28.94 13.02
N GLN A 82 -19.02 -29.79 12.39
CA GLN A 82 -19.26 -29.75 10.94
C GLN A 82 -20.04 -28.48 10.54
N LEU A 83 -21.05 -28.09 11.29
CA LEU A 83 -21.80 -26.84 11.05
C LEU A 83 -20.91 -25.62 11.18
N LYS A 84 -20.08 -25.54 12.22
CA LYS A 84 -19.11 -24.45 12.40
C LYS A 84 -18.15 -24.38 11.23
N SER A 85 -17.61 -25.51 10.80
CA SER A 85 -16.70 -25.56 9.64
C SER A 85 -17.38 -25.09 8.36
N ALA A 86 -18.62 -25.51 8.11
CA ALA A 86 -19.38 -25.11 6.93
C ALA A 86 -19.72 -23.60 6.92
N ILE A 87 -20.10 -23.04 8.08
CA ILE A 87 -20.37 -21.61 8.23
C ILE A 87 -19.08 -20.79 7.96
N ASN A 88 -17.97 -21.15 8.61
CA ASN A 88 -16.69 -20.48 8.43
C ASN A 88 -16.21 -20.53 6.97
N LEU A 89 -16.38 -21.68 6.31
CA LEU A 89 -16.04 -21.83 4.89
C LEU A 89 -16.87 -20.91 4.00
N ARG A 90 -18.17 -20.79 4.30
CA ARG A 90 -19.09 -19.90 3.55
C ARG A 90 -18.72 -18.45 3.71
N GLU A 91 -18.43 -18.01 4.95
CA GLU A 91 -18.01 -16.64 5.23
C GLU A 91 -16.66 -16.31 4.57
N ARG A 92 -15.71 -17.24 4.65
CA ARG A 92 -14.40 -17.08 3.99
C ARG A 92 -14.56 -16.91 2.49
N LYS A 93 -15.36 -17.76 1.82
CA LYS A 93 -15.63 -17.65 0.38
C LYS A 93 -16.30 -16.31 0.02
N LYS A 94 -17.24 -15.84 0.86
CA LYS A 94 -17.89 -14.54 0.64
C LYS A 94 -16.89 -13.39 0.73
N THR A 95 -16.02 -13.40 1.75
CA THR A 95 -14.98 -12.38 1.94
C THR A 95 -13.96 -12.41 0.80
N GLU A 96 -13.54 -13.59 0.38
CA GLU A 96 -12.61 -13.78 -0.75
C GLU A 96 -13.20 -13.22 -2.06
N SER A 97 -14.48 -13.53 -2.34
CA SER A 97 -15.20 -13.01 -3.51
C SER A 97 -15.29 -11.47 -3.50
N LEU A 98 -15.59 -10.89 -2.33
CA LEU A 98 -15.64 -9.44 -2.16
C LEU A 98 -14.25 -8.80 -2.36
N ASN A 99 -13.20 -9.42 -1.82
CA ASN A 99 -11.83 -8.92 -2.00
C ASN A 99 -11.41 -8.92 -3.47
N ILE A 100 -11.74 -9.99 -4.23
CA ILE A 100 -11.48 -10.05 -5.66
C ILE A 100 -12.21 -8.92 -6.41
N GLU A 101 -13.47 -8.66 -6.07
CA GLU A 101 -14.23 -7.57 -6.69
C GLU A 101 -13.63 -6.19 -6.37
N LEU A 102 -13.23 -5.97 -5.11
CA LEU A 102 -12.60 -4.72 -4.70
C LEU A 102 -11.25 -4.50 -5.37
N LEU A 103 -10.43 -5.56 -5.50
CA LEU A 103 -9.14 -5.48 -6.20
C LEU A 103 -9.35 -5.09 -7.68
N LYS A 104 -10.31 -5.71 -8.37
CA LYS A 104 -10.64 -5.34 -9.76
C LYS A 104 -11.11 -3.89 -9.91
N LYS A 105 -11.94 -3.41 -8.97
CA LYS A 105 -12.38 -2.01 -8.98
C LYS A 105 -11.22 -1.05 -8.74
N LEU A 106 -10.32 -1.39 -7.82
CA LEU A 106 -9.13 -0.59 -7.53
C LEU A 106 -8.18 -0.53 -8.73
N GLU A 107 -7.92 -1.67 -9.37
CA GLU A 107 -7.09 -1.77 -10.56
C GLU A 107 -7.65 -0.90 -11.69
N LYS A 108 -8.96 -1.05 -12.00
CA LYS A 108 -9.62 -0.23 -13.01
C LYS A 108 -9.56 1.27 -12.70
N SER A 109 -9.82 1.66 -11.44
CA SER A 109 -9.74 3.07 -11.03
C SER A 109 -8.33 3.63 -11.14
N ASN A 110 -7.32 2.79 -10.88
CA ASN A 110 -5.92 3.17 -11.03
C ASN A 110 -5.55 3.37 -12.51
N GLU A 111 -5.99 2.46 -13.40
CA GLU A 111 -5.81 2.59 -14.86
C GLU A 111 -6.47 3.88 -15.40
N GLU A 112 -7.72 4.15 -15.00
CA GLU A 112 -8.43 5.38 -15.40
C GLU A 112 -7.70 6.65 -14.91
N LEU A 113 -7.14 6.63 -13.71
CA LEU A 113 -6.34 7.74 -13.17
C LEU A 113 -5.05 7.96 -13.96
N HIS A 114 -4.37 6.87 -14.39
CA HIS A 114 -3.17 6.94 -15.21
C HIS A 114 -3.47 7.54 -16.59
N GLU A 115 -4.53 7.06 -17.24
CA GLU A 115 -4.97 7.56 -18.54
C GLU A 115 -5.34 9.05 -18.45
N TYR A 116 -6.09 9.43 -17.42
CA TYR A 116 -6.45 10.82 -17.18
C TYR A 116 -5.22 11.72 -16.98
N ALA A 117 -4.26 11.28 -16.14
CA ALA A 117 -3.02 12.03 -15.92
C ALA A 117 -2.23 12.20 -17.22
N HIS A 118 -2.19 11.19 -18.08
CA HIS A 118 -1.53 11.25 -19.39
C HIS A 118 -2.19 12.25 -20.33
N ILE A 119 -3.52 12.18 -20.48
CA ILE A 119 -4.29 13.08 -21.36
C ILE A 119 -4.14 14.53 -20.90
N VAL A 120 -4.38 14.81 -19.62
CA VAL A 120 -4.29 16.17 -19.06
C VAL A 120 -2.87 16.74 -19.22
N SER A 121 -1.86 15.92 -19.00
CA SER A 121 -0.47 16.37 -19.13
C SER A 121 -0.11 16.71 -20.58
N HIS A 122 -0.57 15.91 -21.55
CA HIS A 122 -0.37 16.20 -22.96
C HIS A 122 -1.07 17.52 -23.34
N ASP A 123 -2.31 17.69 -22.91
CA ASP A 123 -3.12 18.86 -23.26
C ASP A 123 -2.64 20.15 -22.59
N LEU A 124 -1.96 20.04 -21.42
CA LEU A 124 -1.30 21.17 -20.78
C LEU A 124 0.06 21.51 -21.41
N LYS A 125 0.83 20.54 -21.91
CA LYS A 125 2.12 20.81 -22.55
C LYS A 125 2.00 21.59 -23.84
N SER A 126 0.94 21.35 -24.63
CA SER A 126 0.74 22.02 -25.92
C SER A 126 0.59 23.55 -25.78
N PRO A 127 -0.33 24.10 -24.97
CA PRO A 127 -0.45 25.53 -24.77
C PRO A 127 0.78 26.16 -24.12
N LEU A 128 1.47 25.46 -23.21
CA LEU A 128 2.71 25.95 -22.61
C LEU A 128 3.81 26.16 -23.64
N ARG A 129 4.01 25.23 -24.56
CA ARG A 129 4.96 25.38 -25.67
C ARG A 129 4.60 26.56 -26.58
N SER A 130 3.31 26.74 -26.85
CA SER A 130 2.84 27.88 -27.62
C SER A 130 3.12 29.22 -26.92
N LEU A 131 2.91 29.29 -25.62
CA LEU A 131 3.24 30.46 -24.79
C LEU A 131 4.75 30.72 -24.78
N ALA A 132 5.59 29.68 -24.62
CA ALA A 132 7.03 29.81 -24.67
C ALA A 132 7.52 30.35 -26.01
N ALA A 133 6.97 29.86 -27.13
CA ALA A 133 7.30 30.33 -28.47
C ALA A 133 6.89 31.79 -28.67
N LEU A 134 5.67 32.16 -28.27
CA LEU A 134 5.17 33.54 -28.37
C LEU A 134 6.01 34.50 -27.52
N THR A 135 6.35 34.13 -26.31
CA THR A 135 7.19 34.91 -25.41
C THR A 135 8.59 35.17 -26.03
N THR A 136 9.17 34.09 -26.61
CA THR A 136 10.47 34.16 -27.28
C THR A 136 10.40 35.09 -28.51
N TRP A 137 9.37 34.97 -29.37
CA TRP A 137 9.20 35.84 -30.53
C TRP A 137 9.03 37.30 -30.16
N ILE A 138 8.15 37.62 -29.20
CA ILE A 138 7.98 38.99 -28.71
C ILE A 138 9.29 39.57 -28.19
N LYS A 139 10.06 38.81 -27.44
CA LYS A 139 11.37 39.20 -26.91
C LYS A 139 12.38 39.49 -28.03
N ILE A 140 12.46 38.62 -29.03
CA ILE A 140 13.43 38.77 -30.15
C ILE A 140 13.03 39.95 -31.03
N ASP A 141 11.75 40.08 -31.41
CA ASP A 141 11.28 41.08 -32.37
C ASP A 141 11.36 42.50 -31.79
N ASN A 142 11.35 42.66 -30.46
CA ASN A 142 11.32 43.97 -29.81
C ASN A 142 12.51 44.17 -28.85
N LEU A 143 13.58 43.44 -28.97
CA LEU A 143 14.70 43.43 -28.01
C LEU A 143 15.27 44.84 -27.76
N SER A 144 15.33 45.68 -28.78
CA SER A 144 15.82 47.08 -28.70
C SER A 144 14.87 48.07 -28.03
N ALA A 145 13.57 47.69 -27.88
CA ALA A 145 12.55 48.54 -27.28
C ALA A 145 12.32 48.25 -25.78
N PHE A 146 12.85 47.13 -25.26
CA PHE A 146 12.66 46.73 -23.88
C PHE A 146 13.74 47.34 -22.97
N ASP A 147 13.28 47.83 -21.83
CA ASP A 147 14.15 48.21 -20.71
C ASP A 147 14.60 46.97 -19.92
N GLU A 148 15.53 47.17 -18.99
CA GLU A 148 16.11 46.10 -18.17
C GLU A 148 15.04 45.38 -17.32
N ALA A 149 14.02 46.12 -16.82
CA ALA A 149 12.92 45.54 -16.07
C ALA A 149 12.04 44.61 -16.93
N SER A 150 11.75 45.03 -18.18
CA SER A 150 11.01 44.23 -19.13
C SER A 150 11.76 42.94 -19.50
N LEU A 151 13.09 42.99 -19.73
CA LEU A 151 13.92 41.86 -19.98
C LEU A 151 13.96 40.87 -18.79
N GLN A 152 14.00 41.39 -17.57
CA GLN A 152 13.90 40.55 -16.37
C GLN A 152 12.52 39.85 -16.27
N ASN A 153 11.42 40.57 -16.57
CA ASN A 153 10.08 39.96 -16.62
C ASN A 153 10.00 38.83 -17.64
N PHE A 154 10.59 38.99 -18.83
CA PHE A 154 10.67 37.89 -19.84
C PHE A 154 11.42 36.69 -19.30
N LYS A 155 12.54 36.89 -18.61
CA LYS A 155 13.31 35.83 -17.99
C LYS A 155 12.48 35.08 -16.91
N ASP A 156 11.73 35.80 -16.11
CA ASP A 156 10.86 35.22 -15.07
C ASP A 156 9.71 34.43 -15.69
N ILE A 157 9.14 34.86 -16.84
CA ILE A 157 8.15 34.12 -17.60
C ILE A 157 8.77 32.83 -18.15
N GLU A 158 9.96 32.89 -18.77
CA GLU A 158 10.67 31.73 -19.32
C GLU A 158 10.91 30.66 -18.22
N ILE A 159 11.42 31.09 -17.05
CA ILE A 159 11.62 30.21 -15.88
C ILE A 159 10.30 29.61 -15.38
N THR A 160 9.24 30.40 -15.36
CA THR A 160 7.92 29.93 -14.92
C THR A 160 7.36 28.87 -15.87
N LEU A 161 7.45 29.09 -17.17
CA LEU A 161 7.01 28.13 -18.20
C LEU A 161 7.80 26.82 -18.11
N GLU A 162 9.12 26.89 -17.95
CA GLU A 162 9.99 25.71 -17.77
C GLU A 162 9.60 24.94 -16.49
N THR A 163 9.35 25.67 -15.40
CA THR A 163 8.89 25.05 -14.13
C THR A 163 7.57 24.33 -14.30
N MET A 164 6.60 24.91 -15.03
CA MET A 164 5.32 24.26 -15.31
C MET A 164 5.48 23.01 -16.17
N GLU A 165 6.35 23.05 -17.22
CA GLU A 165 6.61 21.89 -18.05
C GLU A 165 7.25 20.74 -17.26
N ASN A 166 8.20 21.05 -16.37
CA ASN A 166 8.84 20.11 -15.46
C ASN A 166 7.83 19.50 -14.48
N LEU A 167 6.94 20.30 -13.87
CA LEU A 167 5.87 19.83 -12.98
C LEU A 167 4.95 18.84 -13.67
N ILE A 168 4.49 19.14 -14.89
CA ILE A 168 3.61 18.26 -15.67
C ILE A 168 4.33 16.95 -16.01
N SER A 169 5.62 17.04 -16.40
CA SER A 169 6.44 15.86 -16.69
C SER A 169 6.63 14.97 -15.46
N ASP A 170 6.84 15.57 -14.29
CA ASP A 170 7.04 14.83 -13.05
C ASP A 170 5.74 14.19 -12.52
N ILE A 171 4.57 14.83 -12.74
CA ILE A 171 3.25 14.23 -12.48
C ILE A 171 3.07 12.97 -13.33
N LEU A 172 3.41 13.04 -14.63
CA LEU A 172 3.36 11.87 -15.52
C LEU A 172 4.26 10.74 -15.05
N LYS A 173 5.52 11.06 -14.73
CA LYS A 173 6.48 10.08 -14.20
C LYS A 173 5.94 9.43 -12.92
N TYR A 174 5.40 10.24 -12.00
CA TYR A 174 4.82 9.73 -10.75
C TYR A 174 3.62 8.81 -11.00
N SER A 175 2.73 9.18 -11.91
CA SER A 175 1.58 8.38 -12.30
C SER A 175 2.00 7.05 -12.93
N SER A 176 2.96 7.05 -13.86
CA SER A 176 3.39 5.85 -14.60
C SER A 176 4.20 4.82 -13.78
N LEU A 177 4.58 5.13 -12.54
CA LEU A 177 5.35 4.21 -11.70
C LEU A 177 4.60 2.93 -11.30
N ASP A 178 3.26 2.96 -11.25
CA ASP A 178 2.43 1.80 -10.88
C ASP A 178 2.31 0.76 -12.00
N ALA A 179 2.78 1.07 -13.22
CA ALA A 179 2.83 0.08 -14.30
C ALA A 179 3.64 -1.14 -13.86
N VAL A 180 3.19 -2.32 -14.29
CA VAL A 180 3.72 -3.64 -13.90
C VAL A 180 5.26 -3.62 -13.92
N VAL A 181 5.85 -3.94 -12.78
CA VAL A 181 7.31 -4.10 -12.66
C VAL A 181 7.68 -5.38 -13.42
N SER A 182 8.52 -5.28 -14.43
CA SER A 182 9.22 -6.44 -14.97
C SER A 182 10.22 -6.89 -13.91
N GLU A 183 9.85 -7.89 -13.09
CA GLU A 183 10.70 -8.42 -12.01
C GLU A 183 11.85 -9.29 -12.53
N ASP A 184 11.92 -9.52 -13.84
CA ASP A 184 12.82 -10.50 -14.44
C ASP A 184 14.14 -9.91 -14.96
N GLU A 185 14.29 -8.59 -15.01
CA GLU A 185 15.54 -7.97 -15.47
C GLU A 185 16.55 -7.83 -14.32
N VAL A 186 17.78 -8.32 -14.56
CA VAL A 186 18.90 -8.12 -13.63
C VAL A 186 19.61 -6.81 -13.99
N VAL A 187 19.54 -5.83 -13.10
CA VAL A 187 20.11 -4.50 -13.27
C VAL A 187 21.44 -4.41 -12.53
N GLU A 188 22.52 -4.16 -13.26
CA GLU A 188 23.85 -3.86 -12.72
C GLU A 188 23.89 -2.41 -12.23
N LEU A 189 23.66 -2.19 -10.92
CA LEU A 189 23.61 -0.83 -10.38
C LEU A 189 24.92 -0.06 -10.51
N ASP A 190 26.04 -0.74 -10.41
CA ASP A 190 27.37 -0.11 -10.54
C ASP A 190 27.53 0.56 -11.90
N SER A 191 27.18 -0.15 -12.97
CA SER A 191 27.21 0.38 -14.35
C SER A 191 26.15 1.46 -14.56
N LEU A 192 24.95 1.26 -14.02
CA LEU A 192 23.84 2.21 -14.14
C LEU A 192 24.20 3.57 -13.51
N ILE A 193 24.73 3.56 -12.29
CA ILE A 193 25.04 4.79 -11.55
C ILE A 193 26.25 5.51 -12.16
N LYS A 194 27.30 4.79 -12.60
CA LYS A 194 28.41 5.39 -13.32
C LYS A 194 27.96 6.11 -14.60
N ASN A 195 27.09 5.46 -15.37
CA ASN A 195 26.51 6.08 -16.58
C ASN A 195 25.61 7.28 -16.23
N LEU A 196 24.85 7.19 -15.13
CA LEU A 196 24.00 8.29 -14.68
C LEU A 196 24.85 9.53 -14.30
N ILE A 197 25.95 9.34 -13.58
CA ILE A 197 26.86 10.43 -13.17
C ILE A 197 27.47 11.11 -14.43
N LEU A 198 27.77 10.36 -15.49
CA LEU A 198 28.30 10.94 -16.75
C LEU A 198 27.25 11.82 -17.47
N VAL A 199 25.98 11.52 -17.33
CA VAL A 199 24.88 12.27 -17.98
C VAL A 199 24.42 13.46 -17.13
N LEU A 200 24.57 13.37 -15.80
CA LEU A 200 24.24 14.47 -14.90
C LEU A 200 25.29 15.59 -15.04
N TYR A 201 24.80 16.84 -15.13
CA TYR A 201 25.70 17.99 -15.02
C TYR A 201 26.18 18.09 -13.57
N VAL A 202 27.42 17.67 -13.34
CA VAL A 202 28.10 17.78 -12.03
C VAL A 202 29.04 18.98 -12.09
N PRO A 203 28.82 20.03 -11.24
CA PRO A 203 29.75 21.17 -11.16
C PRO A 203 31.16 20.73 -10.75
N GLU A 204 32.20 21.45 -11.25
CA GLU A 204 33.61 21.12 -11.01
C GLU A 204 34.00 21.06 -9.51
N ASN A 205 33.27 21.78 -8.68
CA ASN A 205 33.50 21.82 -7.23
C ASN A 205 32.82 20.65 -6.48
N ILE A 206 32.14 19.71 -7.17
CA ILE A 206 31.49 18.57 -6.54
C ILE A 206 32.16 17.27 -6.95
N THR A 207 32.52 16.46 -5.97
CA THR A 207 33.06 15.10 -6.17
C THR A 207 32.04 14.06 -5.75
N ILE A 208 31.78 13.08 -6.64
CA ILE A 208 30.87 11.95 -6.33
C ILE A 208 31.71 10.67 -6.18
N ASN A 209 31.62 10.02 -5.04
CA ASN A 209 32.32 8.78 -4.72
C ASN A 209 31.34 7.61 -4.61
N ILE A 210 31.71 6.46 -5.18
CA ILE A 210 31.03 5.18 -4.91
C ILE A 210 31.98 4.40 -3.99
N LEU A 211 31.60 4.27 -2.70
CA LEU A 211 32.51 3.76 -1.67
C LEU A 211 32.67 2.24 -1.74
N ASN A 212 31.56 1.52 -2.02
CA ASN A 212 31.54 0.07 -2.17
C ASN A 212 30.96 -0.33 -3.53
N LYS A 213 31.34 -1.53 -4.02
CA LYS A 213 30.75 -2.09 -5.24
C LYS A 213 29.25 -2.29 -5.05
N LEU A 214 28.47 -1.73 -5.96
CA LEU A 214 27.01 -1.83 -5.89
C LEU A 214 26.51 -3.19 -6.41
N PRO A 215 25.44 -3.73 -5.81
CA PRO A 215 24.92 -5.05 -6.16
C PRO A 215 24.16 -5.05 -7.50
N ASN A 216 23.95 -6.25 -8.02
CA ASN A 216 22.97 -6.48 -9.06
C ASN A 216 21.61 -6.69 -8.41
N LEU A 217 20.57 -5.98 -8.89
CA LEU A 217 19.21 -6.08 -8.39
C LEU A 217 18.26 -6.57 -9.48
N LYS A 218 17.26 -7.35 -9.10
CA LYS A 218 16.15 -7.69 -9.98
C LYS A 218 15.13 -6.55 -9.97
N GLY A 219 14.73 -6.08 -11.15
CA GLY A 219 13.72 -5.06 -11.27
C GLY A 219 13.84 -4.21 -12.53
N ASP A 220 13.12 -3.10 -12.55
CA ASP A 220 13.05 -2.17 -13.67
C ASP A 220 14.20 -1.17 -13.63
N LYS A 221 15.06 -1.22 -14.65
CA LYS A 221 16.19 -0.32 -14.84
C LYS A 221 15.80 1.16 -14.81
N THR A 222 14.65 1.50 -15.40
CA THR A 222 14.16 2.88 -15.45
C THR A 222 13.77 3.40 -14.07
N LYS A 223 13.12 2.56 -13.25
CA LYS A 223 12.77 2.91 -11.88
C LYS A 223 14.02 3.11 -11.01
N PHE A 224 15.01 2.23 -11.09
CA PHE A 224 16.27 2.43 -10.39
C PHE A 224 17.00 3.69 -10.86
N GLN A 225 17.05 3.94 -12.17
CA GLN A 225 17.63 5.17 -12.70
C GLN A 225 16.91 6.41 -12.13
N GLN A 226 15.59 6.45 -12.11
CA GLN A 226 14.82 7.55 -11.55
C GLN A 226 15.08 7.74 -10.05
N LEU A 227 15.18 6.65 -9.28
CA LEU A 227 15.47 6.70 -7.85
C LEU A 227 16.81 7.38 -7.58
N PHE A 228 17.88 6.88 -8.20
CA PHE A 228 19.21 7.43 -8.00
C PHE A 228 19.36 8.83 -8.60
N GLN A 229 18.75 9.10 -9.76
CA GLN A 229 18.75 10.43 -10.38
C GLN A 229 18.12 11.49 -9.47
N ASN A 230 17.00 11.18 -8.79
CA ASN A 230 16.37 12.10 -7.87
C ASN A 230 17.23 12.36 -6.63
N LEU A 231 17.83 11.32 -6.05
CA LEU A 231 18.66 11.48 -4.85
C LEU A 231 19.99 12.17 -5.14
N ILE A 232 20.71 11.73 -6.17
CA ILE A 232 21.99 12.34 -6.59
C ILE A 232 21.77 13.76 -7.09
N GLY A 233 20.72 13.99 -7.89
CA GLY A 233 20.34 15.32 -8.37
C GLY A 233 20.04 16.29 -7.22
N ASN A 234 19.34 15.85 -6.18
CA ASN A 234 19.12 16.65 -4.98
C ASN A 234 20.42 16.93 -4.23
N ALA A 235 21.31 15.95 -4.08
CA ALA A 235 22.61 16.12 -3.44
C ALA A 235 23.49 17.13 -4.18
N ILE A 236 23.46 17.15 -5.53
CA ILE A 236 24.16 18.15 -6.36
C ILE A 236 23.48 19.53 -6.17
N LYS A 237 22.16 19.60 -6.35
CA LYS A 237 21.39 20.86 -6.37
C LYS A 237 21.48 21.63 -5.06
N PHE A 238 21.48 20.92 -3.93
CA PHE A 238 21.47 21.52 -2.59
C PHE A 238 22.86 21.53 -1.94
N ASN A 239 23.92 21.34 -2.72
CA ASN A 239 25.29 21.53 -2.27
C ASN A 239 25.77 22.94 -2.56
N ASN A 240 26.14 23.68 -1.51
CA ASN A 240 26.63 25.06 -1.58
C ASN A 240 28.09 25.19 -1.17
N LYS A 241 28.83 24.09 -1.07
CA LYS A 241 30.21 24.07 -0.60
C LYS A 241 31.19 24.31 -1.75
N GLU A 242 32.33 24.97 -1.44
CA GLU A 242 33.44 25.08 -2.37
C GLU A 242 34.02 23.70 -2.75
N ASN A 243 34.00 22.77 -1.81
CA ASN A 243 34.37 21.36 -2.02
C ASN A 243 33.18 20.48 -1.66
N GLY A 244 32.24 20.34 -2.60
CA GLY A 244 31.08 19.47 -2.47
C GLY A 244 31.49 18.01 -2.55
N VAL A 245 30.98 17.19 -1.64
CA VAL A 245 31.23 15.73 -1.63
C VAL A 245 29.90 15.01 -1.54
N ILE A 246 29.74 14.00 -2.41
CA ILE A 246 28.58 13.11 -2.40
C ILE A 246 29.12 11.67 -2.35
N ASP A 247 28.81 10.95 -1.30
CA ASP A 247 29.21 9.56 -1.08
C ASP A 247 28.01 8.64 -1.29
N ILE A 248 28.15 7.65 -2.15
CA ILE A 248 27.16 6.60 -2.43
C ILE A 248 27.71 5.30 -1.86
N ASP A 249 26.94 4.66 -0.98
CA ASP A 249 27.34 3.44 -0.31
C ASP A 249 26.21 2.41 -0.25
N VAL A 250 26.58 1.16 0.01
CA VAL A 250 25.66 0.04 0.18
C VAL A 250 26.16 -0.92 1.25
N GLU A 251 25.26 -1.29 2.14
CA GLU A 251 25.43 -2.34 3.14
C GLU A 251 24.57 -3.56 2.76
N ASP A 252 25.18 -4.75 2.79
CA ASP A 252 24.49 -6.01 2.46
C ASP A 252 23.97 -6.67 3.73
N TYR A 253 22.64 -6.77 3.86
CA TYR A 253 21.95 -7.54 4.90
C TYR A 253 21.33 -8.80 4.29
N ASN A 254 21.03 -9.82 5.12
CA ASN A 254 20.53 -11.11 4.65
C ASN A 254 19.29 -11.02 3.76
N SER A 255 18.35 -10.13 4.06
CA SER A 255 17.05 -10.02 3.39
C SER A 255 16.89 -8.76 2.55
N PHE A 256 17.81 -7.80 2.65
CA PHE A 256 17.75 -6.52 1.93
C PHE A 256 19.13 -5.90 1.77
N TYR A 257 19.24 -4.97 0.83
CA TYR A 257 20.35 -4.02 0.73
C TYR A 257 19.93 -2.68 1.32
N LYS A 258 20.80 -2.07 2.12
CA LYS A 258 20.63 -0.70 2.63
C LYS A 258 21.59 0.21 1.87
N PHE A 259 21.05 1.16 1.14
CA PHE A 259 21.80 2.18 0.43
C PHE A 259 21.85 3.46 1.23
N SER A 260 22.94 4.20 1.08
CA SER A 260 23.04 5.56 1.59
C SER A 260 23.61 6.49 0.51
N ILE A 261 23.04 7.70 0.43
CA ILE A 261 23.54 8.80 -0.38
C ILE A 261 23.72 9.98 0.55
N LYS A 262 24.98 10.31 0.81
CA LYS A 262 25.39 11.33 1.76
C LYS A 262 25.97 12.53 1.01
N ASP A 263 25.51 13.74 1.29
CA ASP A 263 26.08 14.99 0.85
C ASP A 263 26.59 15.82 2.04
N ASN A 264 27.46 16.78 1.77
CA ASN A 264 27.92 17.78 2.74
C ASN A 264 27.29 19.18 2.49
N GLY A 265 26.08 19.21 1.91
CA GLY A 265 25.40 20.44 1.50
C GLY A 265 24.75 21.22 2.64
N ILE A 266 23.63 21.92 2.32
CA ILE A 266 22.95 22.85 3.25
C ILE A 266 22.23 22.16 4.41
N GLY A 267 21.94 20.86 4.32
CA GLY A 267 21.14 20.14 5.30
C GLY A 267 19.64 20.49 5.30
N ILE A 268 18.87 19.74 6.08
CA ILE A 268 17.40 19.84 6.19
C ILE A 268 17.04 19.95 7.68
N GLN A 269 16.10 20.85 8.02
CA GLN A 269 15.59 20.96 9.40
C GLN A 269 14.68 19.81 9.77
N ASP A 270 14.78 19.28 10.98
CA ASP A 270 14.05 18.10 11.48
C ASP A 270 12.53 18.20 11.27
N ARG A 271 11.95 19.39 11.44
CA ARG A 271 10.51 19.64 11.22
C ARG A 271 10.01 19.30 9.80
N HIS A 272 10.91 19.13 8.84
CA HIS A 272 10.58 18.84 7.45
C HIS A 272 10.76 17.38 7.06
N PHE A 273 11.39 16.53 7.90
CA PHE A 273 11.73 15.16 7.57
C PHE A 273 10.54 14.33 7.08
N ASP A 274 9.37 14.44 7.73
CA ASP A 274 8.16 13.74 7.32
C ASP A 274 7.47 14.36 6.10
N SER A 275 7.65 15.67 5.89
CA SER A 275 6.94 16.40 4.84
C SER A 275 7.61 16.34 3.48
N ILE A 276 8.95 16.20 3.41
CA ILE A 276 9.70 16.26 2.14
C ILE A 276 9.40 15.10 1.18
N PHE A 277 8.84 14.00 1.68
CA PHE A 277 8.38 12.87 0.87
C PHE A 277 6.93 13.01 0.38
N LYS A 278 6.22 14.10 0.74
CA LYS A 278 4.88 14.39 0.23
C LYS A 278 4.98 15.07 -1.14
N ILE A 279 3.98 14.82 -1.98
CA ILE A 279 3.88 15.42 -3.32
C ILE A 279 3.76 16.94 -3.20
N PHE A 280 4.44 17.69 -4.08
CA PHE A 280 4.46 19.16 -4.13
C PHE A 280 5.08 19.86 -2.90
N GLN A 281 5.90 19.14 -2.13
CA GLN A 281 6.64 19.75 -1.02
C GLN A 281 8.04 20.16 -1.48
N SER A 282 8.31 21.46 -1.45
CA SER A 282 9.64 22.04 -1.65
C SER A 282 9.99 22.92 -0.46
N LEU A 283 11.21 22.78 0.08
CA LEU A 283 11.68 23.55 1.26
C LEU A 283 12.06 24.99 0.92
N LYS A 284 12.45 25.23 -0.31
CA LYS A 284 12.66 26.57 -0.84
C LYS A 284 11.65 26.78 -1.97
N LYS A 285 11.09 27.99 -2.06
CA LYS A 285 10.35 28.47 -3.25
C LYS A 285 11.34 28.75 -4.39
N ASP A 286 12.34 27.87 -4.59
CA ASP A 286 13.21 27.97 -5.73
C ASP A 286 12.41 27.59 -6.97
N GLN A 287 12.49 28.45 -7.98
CA GLN A 287 11.73 28.37 -9.22
C GLN A 287 11.97 27.08 -10.03
N ASN A 288 12.96 26.23 -9.63
CA ASN A 288 13.37 25.04 -10.37
C ASN A 288 13.13 23.70 -9.65
N SER A 289 12.22 23.59 -8.66
CA SER A 289 11.91 22.30 -8.04
C SER A 289 10.42 21.99 -8.02
N SER A 290 10.03 20.89 -8.66
CA SER A 290 8.64 20.41 -8.72
C SER A 290 8.09 19.93 -7.35
N GLY A 291 8.97 19.61 -6.39
CA GLY A 291 8.58 18.98 -5.12
C GLY A 291 8.04 17.57 -5.26
N ILE A 292 8.26 16.90 -6.41
CA ILE A 292 7.79 15.53 -6.70
C ILE A 292 8.93 14.52 -6.59
N GLY A 293 10.18 14.90 -6.77
CA GLY A 293 11.31 13.98 -6.84
C GLY A 293 11.44 13.01 -5.67
N LEU A 294 11.32 13.51 -4.41
CA LEU A 294 11.40 12.64 -3.23
C LEU A 294 10.15 11.76 -3.03
N SER A 295 8.98 12.19 -3.49
CA SER A 295 7.80 11.34 -3.52
C SER A 295 7.93 10.20 -4.53
N ILE A 296 8.60 10.42 -5.66
CA ILE A 296 9.00 9.37 -6.62
C ILE A 296 9.94 8.36 -5.94
N VAL A 297 10.96 8.84 -5.22
CA VAL A 297 11.88 7.98 -4.45
C VAL A 297 11.10 7.08 -3.49
N LYS A 298 10.23 7.67 -2.67
CA LYS A 298 9.41 6.92 -1.71
C LYS A 298 8.52 5.89 -2.39
N LYS A 299 7.89 6.25 -3.51
CA LYS A 299 7.02 5.35 -4.27
C LYS A 299 7.81 4.17 -4.84
N ILE A 300 8.99 4.41 -5.45
CA ILE A 300 9.85 3.35 -5.99
C ILE A 300 10.34 2.41 -4.88
N VAL A 301 10.82 2.96 -3.76
CA VAL A 301 11.27 2.15 -2.61
C VAL A 301 10.14 1.26 -2.09
N ASN A 302 8.90 1.79 -1.98
CA ASN A 302 7.74 1.00 -1.57
C ASN A 302 7.39 -0.12 -2.56
N ILE A 303 7.53 0.10 -3.88
CA ILE A 303 7.34 -0.94 -4.91
C ILE A 303 8.27 -2.13 -4.64
N TYR A 304 9.52 -1.86 -4.27
CA TYR A 304 10.51 -2.88 -3.91
C TYR A 304 10.47 -3.30 -2.42
N LYS A 305 9.36 -3.02 -1.72
CA LYS A 305 9.10 -3.43 -0.33
C LYS A 305 10.19 -2.97 0.64
N GLY A 306 10.76 -1.80 0.37
CA GLY A 306 11.76 -1.16 1.20
C GLY A 306 11.21 0.01 2.00
N GLU A 307 12.09 0.66 2.74
CA GLU A 307 11.82 1.87 3.52
C GLU A 307 12.80 2.97 3.12
N VAL A 308 12.40 4.24 3.24
CA VAL A 308 13.25 5.41 2.99
C VAL A 308 13.17 6.38 4.15
N TRP A 309 14.34 6.88 4.58
CA TRP A 309 14.46 7.88 5.65
C TRP A 309 15.71 8.73 5.43
N LEU A 310 15.95 9.69 6.30
CA LEU A 310 17.12 10.56 6.24
C LEU A 310 17.63 10.91 7.62
N GLU A 311 18.89 11.31 7.66
CA GLU A 311 19.56 12.00 8.75
C GLU A 311 20.17 13.28 8.17
N SER A 312 19.97 14.41 8.85
CA SER A 312 20.47 15.68 8.33
C SER A 312 20.72 16.67 9.45
N GLU A 313 21.73 17.50 9.24
CA GLU A 313 22.05 18.62 10.12
C GLU A 313 22.33 19.86 9.25
N ILE A 314 21.78 21.00 9.65
CA ILE A 314 21.95 22.25 8.93
C ILE A 314 23.45 22.58 8.77
N ASP A 315 23.83 22.96 7.55
CA ASP A 315 25.20 23.29 7.11
C ASP A 315 26.23 22.13 7.20
N LYS A 316 25.82 20.92 7.62
CA LYS A 316 26.66 19.73 7.61
C LYS A 316 26.30 18.73 6.49
N GLY A 317 25.07 18.83 5.95
CA GLY A 317 24.58 18.02 4.85
C GLY A 317 23.49 17.04 5.23
N THR A 318 23.15 16.18 4.29
CA THR A 318 22.07 15.19 4.41
C THR A 318 22.56 13.81 4.02
N THR A 319 22.08 12.79 4.72
CA THR A 319 22.23 11.40 4.29
C THR A 319 20.84 10.82 4.09
N PHE A 320 20.52 10.48 2.86
CA PHE A 320 19.33 9.70 2.53
C PHE A 320 19.66 8.22 2.60
N TYR A 321 18.85 7.48 3.32
CA TYR A 321 18.91 6.02 3.41
C TYR A 321 17.69 5.41 2.77
N PHE A 322 17.88 4.29 2.09
CA PHE A 322 16.75 3.46 1.64
C PHE A 322 17.15 2.00 1.60
N THR A 323 16.12 1.13 1.68
CA THR A 323 16.32 -0.32 1.58
C THR A 323 15.63 -0.86 0.33
N ILE A 324 16.20 -1.91 -0.24
CA ILE A 324 15.60 -2.71 -1.33
C ILE A 324 15.63 -4.16 -0.89
N LYS A 325 14.50 -4.84 -0.94
CA LYS A 325 14.41 -6.26 -0.63
C LYS A 325 15.09 -7.08 -1.71
N LYS A 326 15.84 -8.13 -1.30
CA LYS A 326 16.50 -9.08 -2.20
C LYS A 326 15.52 -10.03 -2.88
#